data_334c5976167a4375a2f052398d31aae8
#
_entry.id   334c5976167a4375a2f052398d31aae8
#
_cell.length_a   1.000
_cell.length_b   1.000
_cell.length_c   1.000
_cell.angle_alpha   90.00
_cell.angle_beta   90.00
_cell.angle_gamma   90.00
#
_symmetry.space_group_name_H-M   'P 1'
#
loop_
_entity.id
_entity.type
_entity.pdbx_description
1 polymer ?
#
loop_
_entity_poly.entity_id
_entity_poly.type
_entity_poly.pdbx_seq_one_letter_code
_entity_poly.pdbx_strand_id
1 'polypeptide(L)'
;QWEELGNGLAITQFYKMDISMTNPPVLIGGSQDNGGWVRRSNQSWGNTNGGDAMSQVIDPSNPAIGYTEYWGGNAVYRTTNGFNNLTDITQNIGANLPGQWVTPFSLNPGNPSTFIIGYDDLFVSYDRGTRFVRITNNLTGSTDNDLREVRISPADTQFIVATRANICYTSKDFGKTWKSAALVTTLEITGVEFHPKN
;
A
#
# COMPACT_ATOMS: atom_id res chain seq x y z
N GLN A 1 -8.65 -17.28 39.90
CA GLN A 1 -9.67 -17.33 38.84
C GLN A 1 -9.48 -16.13 37.96
N TRP A 2 -9.36 -16.34 36.64
CA TRP A 2 -9.26 -15.24 35.65
C TRP A 2 -10.67 -14.87 35.25
N GLU A 3 -10.94 -13.56 35.10
CA GLU A 3 -12.19 -13.01 34.63
C GLU A 3 -11.94 -12.23 33.34
N GLU A 4 -12.76 -12.45 32.34
CA GLU A 4 -12.68 -11.73 31.08
C GLU A 4 -13.30 -10.33 31.24
N LEU A 5 -12.48 -9.28 31.09
CA LEU A 5 -12.89 -7.88 31.17
C LEU A 5 -13.09 -7.25 29.79
N GLY A 6 -12.94 -8.02 28.70
CA GLY A 6 -13.03 -7.57 27.33
C GLY A 6 -14.45 -7.40 26.77
N ASN A 7 -15.47 -7.78 27.53
CA ASN A 7 -16.85 -7.74 27.05
C ASN A 7 -17.31 -6.31 26.73
N GLY A 8 -17.70 -6.08 25.46
CA GLY A 8 -18.08 -4.76 24.95
C GLY A 8 -16.94 -3.90 24.41
N LEU A 9 -15.71 -4.35 24.47
CA LEU A 9 -14.59 -3.68 23.81
C LEU A 9 -14.52 -4.11 22.35
N ALA A 10 -14.83 -3.20 21.43
CA ALA A 10 -14.62 -3.36 20.00
C ALA A 10 -13.29 -2.67 19.63
N ILE A 11 -12.18 -3.44 19.68
CA ILE A 11 -10.84 -2.90 19.47
C ILE A 11 -10.27 -3.48 18.18
N THR A 12 -9.75 -2.61 17.31
CA THR A 12 -8.97 -2.99 16.14
C THR A 12 -7.83 -2.00 15.96
N GLN A 13 -6.63 -2.50 15.71
CA GLN A 13 -5.46 -1.69 15.41
C GLN A 13 -5.12 -1.84 13.93
N PHE A 14 -5.29 -0.78 13.17
CA PHE A 14 -4.95 -0.76 11.75
C PHE A 14 -3.46 -0.47 11.54
N TYR A 15 -2.84 -1.21 10.63
CA TYR A 15 -1.50 -0.89 10.12
C TYR A 15 -1.55 0.24 9.09
N LYS A 16 -2.46 0.13 8.12
CA LYS A 16 -2.69 1.14 7.10
C LYS A 16 -4.18 1.29 6.85
N MET A 17 -4.58 2.50 6.51
CA MET A 17 -5.94 2.84 6.14
C MET A 17 -5.93 3.72 4.90
N ASP A 18 -7.01 3.64 4.12
CA ASP A 18 -7.24 4.53 2.98
C ASP A 18 -8.72 4.88 2.85
N ILE A 19 -9.01 5.95 2.13
CA ILE A 19 -10.37 6.50 1.99
C ILE A 19 -10.62 6.98 0.58
N SER A 20 -11.80 6.66 0.04
CA SER A 20 -12.24 7.20 -1.25
C SER A 20 -12.67 8.67 -1.13
N MET A 21 -12.58 9.39 -2.24
CA MET A 21 -13.05 10.79 -2.35
C MET A 21 -14.53 10.87 -2.77
N THR A 22 -15.27 9.77 -2.73
CA THR A 22 -16.70 9.74 -3.04
C THR A 22 -17.55 10.27 -1.90
N ASN A 23 -18.78 10.62 -2.16
CA ASN A 23 -19.75 11.03 -1.15
C ASN A 23 -20.98 10.12 -1.19
N PRO A 24 -21.24 9.32 -0.15
CA PRO A 24 -20.44 9.14 1.05
C PRO A 24 -19.12 8.38 0.78
N PRO A 25 -18.09 8.59 1.60
CA PRO A 25 -16.81 7.93 1.42
C PRO A 25 -16.84 6.46 1.83
N VAL A 26 -15.97 5.67 1.19
CA VAL A 26 -15.65 4.30 1.58
C VAL A 26 -14.29 4.29 2.26
N LEU A 27 -14.20 3.67 3.44
CA LEU A 27 -12.93 3.47 4.15
C LEU A 27 -12.51 2.01 4.01
N ILE A 28 -11.20 1.81 3.93
CA ILE A 28 -10.59 0.48 4.04
C ILE A 28 -9.43 0.52 5.02
N GLY A 29 -9.13 -0.60 5.64
CA GLY A 29 -8.00 -0.70 6.55
C GLY A 29 -7.61 -2.14 6.81
N GLY A 30 -6.30 -2.38 6.94
CA GLY A 30 -5.73 -3.69 7.23
C GLY A 30 -5.15 -3.75 8.63
N SER A 31 -5.38 -4.87 9.30
CA SER A 31 -4.93 -5.13 10.66
C SER A 31 -4.31 -6.50 10.80
N GLN A 32 -3.43 -6.65 11.78
CA GLN A 32 -2.87 -7.96 12.15
C GLN A 32 -3.96 -8.82 12.81
N ASP A 33 -3.97 -10.11 12.48
CA ASP A 33 -4.83 -11.16 13.02
C ASP A 33 -6.35 -10.95 12.81
N ASN A 34 -6.78 -9.70 12.64
CA ASN A 34 -8.20 -9.34 12.52
C ASN A 34 -8.64 -9.07 11.07
N GLY A 35 -7.74 -9.29 10.11
CA GLY A 35 -8.04 -9.14 8.68
C GLY A 35 -8.16 -7.71 8.21
N GLY A 36 -8.61 -7.58 6.97
CA GLY A 36 -8.91 -6.32 6.34
C GLY A 36 -10.40 -5.97 6.44
N TRP A 37 -10.68 -4.69 6.50
CA TRP A 37 -12.03 -4.17 6.70
C TRP A 37 -12.37 -3.10 5.68
N VAL A 38 -13.62 -3.12 5.22
CA VAL A 38 -14.21 -2.08 4.39
C VAL A 38 -15.45 -1.51 5.08
N ARG A 39 -15.49 -0.17 5.26
CA ARG A 39 -16.70 0.55 5.62
C ARG A 39 -17.30 1.12 4.36
N ARG A 40 -18.44 0.58 3.97
CA ARG A 40 -19.14 0.95 2.73
C ARG A 40 -19.88 2.29 2.85
N SER A 41 -20.27 2.84 1.74
CA SER A 41 -21.02 4.08 1.65
C SER A 41 -22.35 4.07 2.44
N ASN A 42 -22.99 2.89 2.59
CA ASN A 42 -24.17 2.69 3.44
C ASN A 42 -23.84 2.53 4.93
N GLN A 43 -22.58 2.78 5.32
CA GLN A 43 -22.03 2.67 6.68
C GLN A 43 -21.89 1.23 7.21
N SER A 44 -22.21 0.21 6.42
CA SER A 44 -21.97 -1.16 6.82
C SER A 44 -20.47 -1.49 6.79
N TRP A 45 -20.02 -2.31 7.73
CA TRP A 45 -18.69 -2.88 7.72
C TRP A 45 -18.70 -4.28 7.12
N GLY A 46 -17.65 -4.61 6.41
CA GLY A 46 -17.41 -5.94 5.87
C GLY A 46 -15.93 -6.27 5.93
N ASN A 47 -15.63 -7.57 5.93
CA ASN A 47 -14.25 -8.04 5.84
C ASN A 47 -13.79 -8.00 4.38
N THR A 48 -12.53 -7.64 4.13
CA THR A 48 -11.91 -7.68 2.79
C THR A 48 -11.18 -8.99 2.58
N ASN A 49 -10.29 -9.34 3.51
CA ASN A 49 -9.55 -10.61 3.55
C ASN A 49 -9.26 -10.96 5.00
N GLY A 50 -9.08 -12.24 5.29
CA GLY A 50 -8.75 -12.73 6.64
C GLY A 50 -7.26 -12.65 6.96
N GLY A 51 -6.90 -13.04 8.17
CA GLY A 51 -5.52 -13.14 8.66
C GLY A 51 -4.86 -11.77 8.85
N ASP A 52 -3.61 -11.67 8.41
CA ASP A 52 -2.79 -10.45 8.54
C ASP A 52 -2.93 -9.58 7.30
N ALA A 53 -4.00 -8.81 7.24
CA ALA A 53 -4.17 -7.81 6.19
C ALA A 53 -3.40 -6.53 6.57
N MET A 54 -2.46 -6.12 5.74
CA MET A 54 -1.54 -5.04 6.05
C MET A 54 -1.87 -3.76 5.28
N SER A 55 -1.22 -3.54 4.14
CA SER A 55 -1.51 -2.39 3.28
C SER A 55 -2.83 -2.56 2.54
N GLN A 56 -3.57 -1.48 2.45
CA GLN A 56 -4.77 -1.40 1.63
C GLN A 56 -4.83 -0.05 0.93
N VAL A 57 -5.24 -0.02 -0.33
CA VAL A 57 -5.53 1.22 -1.06
C VAL A 57 -6.81 1.07 -1.87
N ILE A 58 -7.52 2.18 -2.04
CA ILE A 58 -8.77 2.27 -2.79
C ILE A 58 -8.66 3.33 -3.88
N ASP A 59 -9.23 3.06 -5.04
CA ASP A 59 -9.34 4.09 -6.08
C ASP A 59 -10.20 5.25 -5.53
N PRO A 60 -9.62 6.47 -5.42
CA PRO A 60 -10.30 7.57 -4.77
C PRO A 60 -11.59 7.99 -5.47
N SER A 61 -11.69 7.76 -6.78
CA SER A 61 -12.84 8.13 -7.61
C SER A 61 -13.82 6.97 -7.84
N ASN A 62 -13.34 5.73 -7.70
CA ASN A 62 -14.16 4.54 -7.92
C ASN A 62 -13.91 3.48 -6.85
N PRO A 63 -14.62 3.52 -5.71
CA PRO A 63 -14.39 2.63 -4.59
C PRO A 63 -14.77 1.16 -4.85
N ALA A 64 -15.27 0.83 -6.05
CA ALA A 64 -15.38 -0.55 -6.49
C ALA A 64 -14.02 -1.20 -6.73
N ILE A 65 -12.98 -0.37 -7.00
CA ILE A 65 -11.62 -0.80 -7.29
C ILE A 65 -10.75 -0.55 -6.07
N GLY A 66 -10.01 -1.56 -5.64
CA GLY A 66 -9.07 -1.45 -4.53
C GLY A 66 -8.14 -2.64 -4.48
N TYR A 67 -7.18 -2.55 -3.57
CA TYR A 67 -6.14 -3.55 -3.38
C TYR A 67 -5.94 -3.80 -1.89
N THR A 68 -5.65 -5.02 -1.56
CA THR A 68 -5.29 -5.46 -0.21
C THR A 68 -4.16 -6.47 -0.30
N GLU A 69 -3.37 -6.58 0.75
CA GLU A 69 -2.31 -7.58 0.79
C GLU A 69 -2.41 -8.45 2.04
N TYR A 70 -1.74 -9.59 1.96
CA TYR A 70 -1.36 -10.41 3.08
C TYR A 70 0.10 -10.11 3.43
N TRP A 71 0.49 -10.18 4.70
CA TRP A 71 1.80 -9.78 5.20
C TRP A 71 2.96 -10.13 4.25
N GLY A 72 3.90 -9.21 4.11
CA GLY A 72 5.07 -9.38 3.25
C GLY A 72 4.75 -9.37 1.76
N GLY A 73 3.55 -8.92 1.35
CA GLY A 73 3.12 -9.00 -0.04
C GLY A 73 3.08 -10.42 -0.59
N ASN A 74 2.99 -11.44 0.30
CA ASN A 74 2.92 -12.85 -0.09
C ASN A 74 1.69 -13.18 -0.92
N ALA A 75 0.62 -12.40 -0.71
CA ALA A 75 -0.56 -12.40 -1.57
C ALA A 75 -1.07 -10.96 -1.71
N VAL A 76 -1.11 -10.46 -2.93
CA VAL A 76 -1.66 -9.16 -3.29
C VAL A 76 -2.93 -9.39 -4.09
N TYR A 77 -4.02 -8.84 -3.58
CA TYR A 77 -5.33 -9.00 -4.17
C TYR A 77 -5.86 -7.69 -4.73
N ARG A 78 -6.60 -7.80 -5.83
CA ARG A 78 -7.39 -6.71 -6.40
C ARG A 78 -8.87 -7.03 -6.30
N THR A 79 -9.67 -6.02 -6.00
CA THR A 79 -11.11 -6.04 -6.21
C THR A 79 -11.53 -5.11 -7.34
N THR A 80 -12.66 -5.42 -7.98
CA THR A 80 -13.35 -4.56 -8.96
C THR A 80 -14.83 -4.38 -8.63
N ASN A 81 -15.25 -4.86 -7.45
CA ASN A 81 -16.65 -4.86 -7.02
C ASN A 81 -16.83 -4.53 -5.52
N GLY A 82 -15.96 -3.64 -4.99
CA GLY A 82 -16.08 -3.12 -3.62
C GLY A 82 -15.79 -4.17 -2.56
N PHE A 83 -14.78 -4.98 -2.77
CA PHE A 83 -14.31 -6.04 -1.86
C PHE A 83 -15.33 -7.18 -1.63
N ASN A 84 -16.28 -7.38 -2.55
CA ASN A 84 -17.12 -8.58 -2.52
C ASN A 84 -16.40 -9.81 -3.07
N ASN A 85 -15.49 -9.60 -4.03
CA ASN A 85 -14.59 -10.65 -4.54
C ASN A 85 -13.18 -10.08 -4.68
N LEU A 86 -12.21 -10.96 -4.48
CA LEU A 86 -10.77 -10.66 -4.65
C LEU A 86 -10.19 -11.53 -5.76
N THR A 87 -9.31 -10.94 -6.55
CA THR A 87 -8.49 -11.64 -7.55
C THR A 87 -7.04 -11.54 -7.11
N ASP A 88 -6.38 -12.67 -6.95
CA ASP A 88 -4.94 -12.71 -6.68
C ASP A 88 -4.16 -12.22 -7.91
N ILE A 89 -3.32 -11.21 -7.71
CA ILE A 89 -2.45 -10.62 -8.73
C ILE A 89 -0.97 -10.76 -8.40
N THR A 90 -0.62 -11.51 -7.38
CA THR A 90 0.75 -11.65 -6.85
C THR A 90 1.72 -12.12 -7.94
N GLN A 91 1.35 -13.14 -8.69
CA GLN A 91 2.19 -13.71 -9.73
C GLN A 91 2.45 -12.74 -10.89
N ASN A 92 1.62 -11.71 -11.05
CA ASN A 92 1.80 -10.71 -12.10
C ASN A 92 2.94 -9.75 -11.78
N ILE A 93 3.34 -9.64 -10.49
CA ILE A 93 4.34 -8.67 -10.03
C ILE A 93 5.75 -9.12 -10.42
N GLY A 94 6.06 -10.41 -10.25
CA GLY A 94 7.38 -10.96 -10.56
C GLY A 94 8.49 -10.52 -9.59
N ALA A 95 8.10 -10.13 -8.36
CA ALA A 95 9.02 -9.77 -7.30
C ALA A 95 9.54 -10.98 -6.54
N ASN A 96 10.67 -10.83 -5.84
CA ASN A 96 11.11 -11.77 -4.84
C ASN A 96 10.28 -11.62 -3.58
N LEU A 97 9.67 -12.69 -3.10
CA LEU A 97 8.84 -12.70 -1.91
C LEU A 97 9.58 -13.36 -0.74
N PRO A 98 9.26 -13.00 0.50
CA PRO A 98 8.36 -11.91 0.92
C PRO A 98 9.02 -10.53 0.81
N GLY A 99 8.20 -9.49 0.77
CA GLY A 99 8.59 -8.11 0.99
C GLY A 99 8.60 -7.73 2.48
N GLN A 100 8.56 -6.43 2.78
CA GLN A 100 8.38 -5.94 4.13
C GLN A 100 7.07 -6.43 4.74
N TRP A 101 7.03 -6.57 6.07
CA TRP A 101 5.85 -7.00 6.81
C TRP A 101 4.59 -6.25 6.38
N VAL A 102 4.68 -4.94 6.28
CA VAL A 102 3.69 -4.08 5.64
C VAL A 102 4.29 -3.63 4.30
N THR A 103 3.99 -4.35 3.23
CA THR A 103 4.53 -4.06 1.90
C THR A 103 3.97 -2.74 1.39
N PRO A 104 4.82 -1.77 1.02
CA PRO A 104 4.34 -0.47 0.62
C PRO A 104 3.78 -0.49 -0.80
N PHE A 105 2.58 0.06 -0.99
CA PHE A 105 2.04 0.31 -2.31
C PHE A 105 1.17 1.57 -2.35
N SER A 106 1.00 2.13 -3.53
CA SER A 106 0.26 3.37 -3.75
C SER A 106 -0.38 3.37 -5.13
N LEU A 107 -1.52 4.05 -5.25
CA LEU A 107 -2.09 4.42 -6.54
C LEU A 107 -1.55 5.78 -6.97
N ASN A 108 -1.44 5.98 -8.29
CA ASN A 108 -1.12 7.29 -8.83
C ASN A 108 -2.36 8.19 -8.69
N PRO A 109 -2.28 9.32 -7.96
CA PRO A 109 -3.42 10.18 -7.71
C PRO A 109 -4.01 10.80 -8.98
N GLY A 110 -3.19 11.01 -10.01
CA GLY A 110 -3.62 11.55 -11.31
C GLY A 110 -4.17 10.49 -12.26
N ASN A 111 -3.85 9.22 -12.03
CA ASN A 111 -4.34 8.10 -12.82
C ASN A 111 -4.37 6.81 -11.98
N PRO A 112 -5.47 6.49 -11.28
CA PRO A 112 -5.58 5.33 -10.41
C PRO A 112 -5.47 3.97 -11.11
N SER A 113 -5.40 3.93 -12.45
CA SER A 113 -5.03 2.71 -13.17
C SER A 113 -3.55 2.35 -13.01
N THR A 114 -2.73 3.31 -12.58
CA THR A 114 -1.32 3.11 -12.26
C THR A 114 -1.17 2.76 -10.79
N PHE A 115 -0.63 1.57 -10.55
CA PHE A 115 -0.38 0.99 -9.24
C PHE A 115 1.11 0.73 -9.07
N ILE A 116 1.72 1.26 -8.01
CA ILE A 116 3.13 1.05 -7.67
C ILE A 116 3.22 0.25 -6.38
N ILE A 117 4.12 -0.73 -6.35
CA ILE A 117 4.41 -1.57 -5.18
C ILE A 117 5.92 -1.72 -5.00
N GLY A 118 6.37 -1.71 -3.74
CA GLY A 118 7.77 -1.83 -3.37
C GLY A 118 8.08 -3.15 -2.68
N TYR A 119 9.13 -3.81 -3.18
CA TYR A 119 9.81 -4.95 -2.55
C TYR A 119 11.28 -4.58 -2.37
N ASP A 120 12.21 -5.42 -2.85
CA ASP A 120 13.63 -5.10 -3.05
C ASP A 120 13.82 -3.98 -4.09
N ASP A 121 12.87 -3.90 -5.01
CA ASP A 121 12.75 -2.86 -6.04
C ASP A 121 11.30 -2.39 -6.20
N LEU A 122 11.11 -1.42 -7.09
CA LEU A 122 9.79 -0.89 -7.41
C LEU A 122 9.23 -1.53 -8.67
N PHE A 123 7.97 -1.94 -8.58
CA PHE A 123 7.19 -2.51 -9.67
C PHE A 123 5.98 -1.64 -9.93
N VAL A 124 5.69 -1.37 -11.19
CA VAL A 124 4.57 -0.52 -11.63
C VAL A 124 3.67 -1.29 -12.57
N SER A 125 2.39 -1.21 -12.32
CA SER A 125 1.34 -1.59 -13.28
C SER A 125 0.66 -0.31 -13.80
N TYR A 126 0.38 -0.27 -15.09
CA TYR A 126 -0.39 0.79 -15.74
C TYR A 126 -1.82 0.35 -16.10
N ASP A 127 -2.17 -0.89 -15.76
CA ASP A 127 -3.41 -1.57 -16.14
C ASP A 127 -4.09 -2.25 -14.93
N ARG A 128 -4.06 -1.57 -13.78
CA ARG A 128 -4.69 -2.01 -12.53
C ARG A 128 -4.19 -3.37 -12.02
N GLY A 129 -2.89 -3.64 -12.13
CA GLY A 129 -2.28 -4.86 -11.62
C GLY A 129 -2.43 -6.07 -12.54
N THR A 130 -2.80 -5.88 -13.81
CA THR A 130 -2.84 -6.98 -14.78
C THR A 130 -1.44 -7.38 -15.22
N ARG A 131 -0.55 -6.39 -15.40
CA ARG A 131 0.88 -6.60 -15.69
C ARG A 131 1.70 -5.60 -14.89
N PHE A 132 2.89 -6.03 -14.48
CA PHE A 132 3.85 -5.18 -13.81
C PHE A 132 5.15 -5.09 -14.59
N VAL A 133 5.81 -3.95 -14.43
CA VAL A 133 7.14 -3.68 -14.96
C VAL A 133 8.02 -3.26 -13.79
N ARG A 134 9.16 -3.90 -13.62
CA ARG A 134 10.19 -3.46 -12.68
C ARG A 134 10.82 -2.18 -13.21
N ILE A 135 10.76 -1.10 -12.43
CA ILE A 135 11.25 0.24 -12.82
C ILE A 135 12.55 0.63 -12.12
N THR A 136 13.04 -0.19 -11.20
CA THR A 136 14.35 -0.01 -10.58
C THR A 136 15.15 -1.31 -10.68
N ASN A 137 16.46 -1.20 -10.49
CA ASN A 137 17.36 -2.35 -10.47
C ASN A 137 18.34 -2.17 -9.33
N ASN A 138 18.11 -2.89 -8.23
CA ASN A 138 18.90 -2.81 -7.01
C ASN A 138 18.92 -1.38 -6.42
N LEU A 139 17.74 -0.74 -6.32
CA LEU A 139 17.59 0.64 -5.83
C LEU A 139 18.19 0.80 -4.43
N THR A 140 18.01 -0.19 -3.59
CA THR A 140 18.43 -0.13 -2.18
C THR A 140 19.87 -0.63 -1.96
N GLY A 141 20.47 -1.29 -2.95
CA GLY A 141 21.76 -1.94 -2.80
C GLY A 141 21.73 -3.20 -1.92
N SER A 142 20.53 -3.74 -1.66
CA SER A 142 20.29 -4.90 -0.80
C SER A 142 19.24 -5.82 -1.41
N THR A 143 19.34 -7.09 -1.10
CA THR A 143 18.36 -8.12 -1.47
C THR A 143 17.37 -8.42 -0.32
N ASP A 144 17.48 -7.71 0.79
CA ASP A 144 16.72 -7.98 2.01
C ASP A 144 15.49 -7.07 2.09
N ASN A 145 14.63 -7.11 1.10
CA ASN A 145 13.22 -6.66 1.13
C ASN A 145 12.94 -5.36 1.89
N ASP A 146 13.39 -4.23 1.39
CA ASP A 146 13.59 -3.19 2.35
C ASP A 146 12.85 -1.89 2.12
N LEU A 147 12.09 -1.78 1.03
CA LEU A 147 11.28 -0.58 0.83
C LEU A 147 10.13 -0.56 1.84
N ARG A 148 10.09 0.49 2.65
CA ARG A 148 9.10 0.65 3.71
C ARG A 148 7.92 1.54 3.34
N GLU A 149 8.18 2.55 2.53
CA GLU A 149 7.15 3.45 2.02
C GLU A 149 7.39 3.72 0.54
N VAL A 150 6.31 3.90 -0.18
CA VAL A 150 6.30 4.44 -1.52
C VAL A 150 5.10 5.35 -1.71
N ARG A 151 5.33 6.56 -2.23
CA ARG A 151 4.29 7.53 -2.53
C ARG A 151 4.54 8.21 -3.86
N ILE A 152 3.45 8.53 -4.54
CA ILE A 152 3.45 9.36 -5.76
C ILE A 152 2.84 10.70 -5.38
N SER A 153 3.50 11.80 -5.77
CA SER A 153 3.02 13.14 -5.45
C SER A 153 1.69 13.45 -6.14
N PRO A 154 0.69 13.97 -5.42
CA PRO A 154 -0.54 14.42 -6.03
C PRO A 154 -0.40 15.72 -6.82
N ALA A 155 0.60 16.56 -6.50
CA ALA A 155 0.86 17.80 -7.21
C ALA A 155 1.61 17.59 -8.51
N ASP A 156 2.50 16.60 -8.55
CA ASP A 156 3.28 16.20 -9.73
C ASP A 156 3.50 14.70 -9.73
N THR A 157 2.72 13.98 -10.50
CA THR A 157 2.75 12.51 -10.53
C THR A 157 4.03 11.92 -11.13
N GLN A 158 4.94 12.74 -11.65
CA GLN A 158 6.29 12.30 -12.00
C GLN A 158 7.19 12.17 -10.77
N PHE A 159 6.78 12.80 -9.65
CA PHE A 159 7.58 12.75 -8.44
C PHE A 159 7.19 11.56 -7.56
N ILE A 160 8.14 10.66 -7.35
CA ILE A 160 8.01 9.48 -6.49
C ILE A 160 9.00 9.61 -5.33
N VAL A 161 8.56 9.21 -4.15
CA VAL A 161 9.42 8.97 -3.00
C VAL A 161 9.30 7.52 -2.57
N ALA A 162 10.42 6.90 -2.24
CA ALA A 162 10.50 5.59 -1.58
C ALA A 162 11.46 5.66 -0.41
N THR A 163 11.26 4.84 0.61
CA THR A 163 12.14 4.84 1.79
C THR A 163 12.62 3.44 2.14
N ARG A 164 13.82 3.38 2.73
CA ARG A 164 14.38 2.19 3.36
C ARG A 164 15.21 2.62 4.58
N ALA A 165 14.96 2.02 5.73
CA ALA A 165 15.63 2.43 6.96
C ALA A 165 15.56 3.97 7.12
N ASN A 166 16.71 4.65 7.24
CA ASN A 166 16.81 6.09 7.31
C ASN A 166 17.12 6.78 5.96
N ILE A 167 17.00 6.07 4.85
CA ILE A 167 17.31 6.58 3.51
C ILE A 167 16.00 6.91 2.77
N CYS A 168 15.98 8.10 2.19
CA CYS A 168 14.94 8.54 1.29
C CYS A 168 15.46 8.53 -0.15
N TYR A 169 14.75 7.87 -1.05
CA TYR A 169 14.99 7.84 -2.49
C TYR A 169 13.93 8.68 -3.18
N THR A 170 14.34 9.55 -4.08
CA THR A 170 13.45 10.43 -4.82
C THR A 170 13.68 10.34 -6.31
N SER A 171 12.61 10.32 -7.08
CA SER A 171 12.60 10.45 -8.54
C SER A 171 11.70 11.61 -8.93
N LYS A 172 12.08 12.36 -9.98
CA LYS A 172 11.28 13.44 -10.58
C LYS A 172 10.86 13.15 -12.00
N ASP A 173 11.04 11.92 -12.47
CA ASP A 173 10.81 11.47 -13.84
C ASP A 173 10.15 10.10 -13.88
N PHE A 174 9.29 9.85 -12.88
CA PHE A 174 8.54 8.61 -12.69
C PHE A 174 9.43 7.37 -12.65
N GLY A 175 10.52 7.43 -11.87
CA GLY A 175 11.38 6.28 -11.61
C GLY A 175 12.47 6.01 -12.64
N LYS A 176 12.68 6.90 -13.64
CA LYS A 176 13.78 6.74 -14.61
C LYS A 176 15.13 7.06 -13.99
N THR A 177 15.19 8.07 -13.14
CA THR A 177 16.39 8.43 -12.38
C THR A 177 16.07 8.62 -10.90
N TRP A 178 17.05 8.32 -10.05
CA TRP A 178 16.89 8.38 -8.60
C TRP A 178 18.02 9.13 -7.92
N LYS A 179 17.65 9.85 -6.84
CA LYS A 179 18.58 10.43 -5.89
C LYS A 179 18.28 9.86 -4.52
N SER A 180 19.31 9.61 -3.72
CA SER A 180 19.18 9.15 -2.34
C SER A 180 19.76 10.16 -1.39
N ALA A 181 19.15 10.27 -0.22
CA ALA A 181 19.64 11.04 0.91
C ALA A 181 19.37 10.27 2.20
N ALA A 182 20.40 10.10 3.03
CA ALA A 182 20.25 9.55 4.35
C ALA A 182 19.84 10.69 5.33
N LEU A 183 18.90 10.40 6.20
CA LEU A 183 18.61 11.28 7.34
C LEU A 183 19.73 11.22 8.36
N VAL A 184 19.89 12.30 9.14
CA VAL A 184 20.93 12.42 10.19
C VAL A 184 20.66 11.52 11.40
N THR A 185 19.65 10.68 11.35
CA THR A 185 19.26 9.73 12.39
C THR A 185 19.52 8.30 11.95
N THR A 186 19.73 7.40 12.91
CA THR A 186 19.78 5.95 12.68
C THR A 186 18.40 5.31 12.76
N LEU A 187 17.36 6.08 13.08
CA LEU A 187 15.99 5.60 13.18
C LEU A 187 15.39 5.39 11.78
N GLU A 188 14.53 4.42 11.67
CA GLU A 188 13.82 4.13 10.43
C GLU A 188 12.78 5.21 10.09
N ILE A 189 12.60 5.46 8.82
CA ILE A 189 11.49 6.27 8.29
C ILE A 189 10.26 5.37 8.25
N THR A 190 9.29 5.63 9.11
CA THR A 190 8.06 4.84 9.23
C THR A 190 6.86 5.42 8.49
N GLY A 191 7.01 6.61 7.92
CA GLY A 191 5.98 7.25 7.13
C GLY A 191 6.53 8.39 6.30
N VAL A 192 6.00 8.57 5.11
CA VAL A 192 6.29 9.70 4.21
C VAL A 192 4.99 10.13 3.53
N GLU A 193 4.81 11.43 3.38
CA GLU A 193 3.65 11.98 2.70
C GLU A 193 4.03 13.24 1.94
N PHE A 194 3.36 13.48 0.83
CA PHE A 194 3.50 14.71 0.07
C PHE A 194 2.49 15.76 0.53
N HIS A 195 2.90 17.01 0.51
CA HIS A 195 1.94 18.10 0.60
C HIS A 195 1.02 18.06 -0.65
N PRO A 196 -0.32 18.16 -0.51
CA PRO A 196 -1.24 17.91 -1.62
C PRO A 196 -1.17 18.91 -2.77
N LYS A 197 -0.50 20.04 -2.58
CA LYS A 197 -0.40 21.13 -3.55
C LYS A 197 1.03 21.57 -3.88
N ASN A 198 2.04 20.97 -3.26
CA ASN A 198 3.45 21.33 -3.48
C ASN A 198 4.30 20.08 -3.69
#